data_fab61ebd694642e6722ba3c678d24e28
#
_entry.id   fab61ebd694642e6722ba3c678d24e28
#
_cell.length_a   1.000
_cell.length_b   1.000
_cell.length_c   1.000
_cell.angle_alpha   90.00
_cell.angle_beta   90.00
_cell.angle_gamma   90.00
#
_symmetry.space_group_name_H-M   'P 1'
#
loop_
_entity.id
_entity.type
_entity.pdbx_description
1 polymer ?
#
loop_
_entity_poly.entity_id
_entity_poly.type
_entity_poly.pdbx_seq_one_letter_code
_entity_poly.pdbx_strand_id
1 'polypeptide(L)'
;MGRPVRALTVIVLMLMLAPTFSRPAIAWGDEGHEIIALIAQAHLDPPVRRKVSALLAADTDPLTAPNIAAAATWADKLRDSRENGVRQRTRQWHFVDIEIAAPDLDQACFGHPSVPPGTLASRGPAQDCVVDKIGEFASELASSATDPVERIAALKFLLHFVGDVHQPLHAADDHDRGGNDKRVTADGFKAGNLHHYWDTAFVERLGPDAMAIAAELNARISATEIRGWSQSGPSDWAMESFRVARDDAYGRLPQPNARGTMRLSETYILMAKRDVAIQLSKAGVRLALLLNEVLAAA
;
A
#
# COMPACT_ATOMS: atom_id res chain seq x y z
N MET A 1 42.32 68.32 9.29
CA MET A 1 42.55 66.95 9.79
C MET A 1 41.21 66.26 9.91
N GLY A 2 40.74 65.58 8.86
CA GLY A 2 39.46 64.88 8.82
C GLY A 2 39.71 63.38 9.03
N ARG A 3 38.99 62.76 10.02
CA ARG A 3 39.01 61.32 10.29
C ARG A 3 38.10 60.63 9.32
N PRO A 4 38.45 59.49 8.74
CA PRO A 4 37.51 58.69 7.91
C PRO A 4 36.55 57.90 8.77
N VAL A 5 35.24 57.99 8.47
CA VAL A 5 34.18 57.15 9.03
C VAL A 5 34.24 55.80 8.33
N ARG A 6 34.52 54.74 9.07
CA ARG A 6 34.44 53.35 8.57
C ARG A 6 32.97 52.90 8.58
N ALA A 7 32.42 52.71 7.41
CA ALA A 7 31.10 52.08 7.25
C ALA A 7 31.23 50.57 7.52
N LEU A 8 30.47 50.08 8.52
CA LEU A 8 30.36 48.66 8.86
C LEU A 8 29.27 48.04 7.99
N THR A 9 29.66 47.26 6.99
CA THR A 9 28.68 46.55 6.16
C THR A 9 28.27 45.28 6.90
N VAL A 10 27.00 45.27 7.41
CA VAL A 10 26.40 44.10 8.02
C VAL A 10 25.86 43.21 6.89
N ILE A 11 26.51 42.08 6.64
CA ILE A 11 25.99 41.04 5.72
C ILE A 11 25.00 40.22 6.49
N VAL A 12 23.68 40.43 6.21
CA VAL A 12 22.59 39.57 6.71
C VAL A 12 22.56 38.32 5.84
N LEU A 13 23.07 37.21 6.38
CA LEU A 13 22.97 35.88 5.74
C LEU A 13 21.54 35.36 5.95
N MET A 14 20.66 35.54 4.96
CA MET A 14 19.35 34.87 4.92
C MET A 14 19.57 33.39 4.69
N LEU A 15 19.47 32.58 5.75
CA LEU A 15 19.31 31.13 5.63
C LEU A 15 17.95 30.86 4.98
N MET A 16 17.95 30.56 3.70
CA MET A 16 16.79 29.98 3.01
C MET A 16 16.55 28.59 3.58
N LEU A 17 15.62 28.44 4.52
CA LEU A 17 15.04 27.13 4.85
C LEU A 17 14.25 26.68 3.61
N ALA A 18 14.83 25.80 2.81
CA ALA A 18 14.08 25.10 1.78
C ALA A 18 13.01 24.24 2.47
N PRO A 19 11.73 24.36 2.09
CA PRO A 19 10.70 23.47 2.63
C PRO A 19 11.06 22.05 2.22
N THR A 20 11.32 21.19 3.21
CA THR A 20 11.41 19.76 3.00
C THR A 20 10.00 19.27 2.68
N PHE A 21 9.66 19.19 1.40
CA PHE A 21 8.45 18.47 0.98
C PHE A 21 8.66 17.00 1.38
N SER A 22 8.01 16.58 2.48
CA SER A 22 7.81 15.18 2.77
C SER A 22 7.03 14.61 1.60
N ARG A 23 7.63 13.70 0.82
CA ARG A 23 6.88 12.91 -0.15
C ARG A 23 5.79 12.19 0.63
N PRO A 24 4.53 12.17 0.16
CA PRO A 24 3.50 11.37 0.79
C PRO A 24 3.98 9.91 0.83
N ALA A 25 3.68 9.21 1.93
CA ALA A 25 3.86 7.77 1.97
C ALA A 25 3.00 7.17 0.86
N ILE A 26 3.64 6.41 0.00
CA ILE A 26 3.01 5.61 -1.04
C ILE A 26 2.87 4.24 -0.37
N ALA A 27 1.71 3.60 -0.47
CA ALA A 27 1.47 2.19 -0.16
C ALA A 27 2.65 1.32 -0.61
N TRP A 28 2.66 0.00 -0.45
CA TRP A 28 3.75 -0.75 -1.10
C TRP A 28 4.22 0.03 -2.31
N GLY A 29 5.44 0.50 -2.38
CA GLY A 29 5.89 1.33 -3.52
C GLY A 29 5.50 0.66 -4.84
N ASP A 30 5.48 1.37 -5.94
CA ASP A 30 5.06 0.81 -7.24
C ASP A 30 5.54 -0.63 -7.44
N GLU A 31 6.79 -0.92 -7.08
CA GLU A 31 7.40 -2.25 -7.21
C GLU A 31 6.68 -3.33 -6.38
N GLY A 32 6.25 -3.04 -5.15
CA GLY A 32 5.54 -4.01 -4.32
C GLY A 32 4.17 -4.38 -4.89
N HIS A 33 3.40 -3.40 -5.39
CA HIS A 33 2.13 -3.67 -6.06
C HIS A 33 2.32 -4.44 -7.37
N GLU A 34 3.36 -4.13 -8.14
CA GLU A 34 3.71 -4.88 -9.35
C GLU A 34 4.03 -6.35 -9.03
N ILE A 35 4.82 -6.61 -7.98
CA ILE A 35 5.15 -7.98 -7.50
C ILE A 35 3.87 -8.73 -7.15
N ILE A 36 2.97 -8.14 -6.37
CA ILE A 36 1.70 -8.75 -5.96
C ILE A 36 0.86 -9.11 -7.18
N ALA A 37 0.72 -8.20 -8.13
CA ALA A 37 -0.05 -8.42 -9.35
C ALA A 37 0.55 -9.53 -10.23
N LEU A 38 1.88 -9.61 -10.34
CA LEU A 38 2.59 -10.65 -11.08
C LEU A 38 2.43 -12.03 -10.43
N ILE A 39 2.50 -12.13 -9.09
CA ILE A 39 2.19 -13.36 -8.37
C ILE A 39 0.73 -13.74 -8.61
N ALA A 40 -0.21 -12.80 -8.47
CA ALA A 40 -1.62 -13.06 -8.73
C ALA A 40 -1.84 -13.59 -10.16
N GLN A 41 -1.23 -12.98 -11.16
CA GLN A 41 -1.34 -13.41 -12.55
C GLN A 41 -0.93 -14.88 -12.74
N ALA A 42 0.07 -15.36 -12.00
CA ALA A 42 0.51 -16.75 -12.07
C ALA A 42 -0.53 -17.73 -11.52
N HIS A 43 -1.37 -17.30 -10.57
CA HIS A 43 -2.40 -18.11 -9.91
C HIS A 43 -3.83 -17.88 -10.46
N LEU A 44 -4.01 -16.99 -11.46
CA LEU A 44 -5.31 -16.82 -12.12
C LEU A 44 -5.66 -18.05 -12.97
N ASP A 45 -6.91 -18.49 -12.85
CA ASP A 45 -7.49 -19.47 -13.76
C ASP A 45 -7.44 -18.96 -15.21
N PRO A 46 -7.19 -19.82 -16.21
CA PRO A 46 -7.04 -19.38 -17.59
C PRO A 46 -8.22 -18.56 -18.15
N PRO A 47 -9.51 -18.86 -17.85
CA PRO A 47 -10.63 -18.02 -18.25
C PRO A 47 -10.59 -16.64 -17.58
N VAL A 48 -10.31 -16.58 -16.27
CA VAL A 48 -10.24 -15.33 -15.50
C VAL A 48 -9.09 -14.46 -15.95
N ARG A 49 -7.93 -15.05 -16.22
CA ARG A 49 -6.78 -14.33 -16.79
C ARG A 49 -7.14 -13.64 -18.10
N ARG A 50 -7.91 -14.30 -18.98
CA ARG A 50 -8.39 -13.68 -20.22
C ARG A 50 -9.36 -12.52 -19.95
N LYS A 51 -10.29 -12.67 -18.99
CA LYS A 51 -11.21 -11.58 -18.60
C LYS A 51 -10.47 -10.37 -18.04
N VAL A 52 -9.51 -10.57 -17.12
CA VAL A 52 -8.64 -9.50 -16.59
C VAL A 52 -7.90 -8.80 -17.73
N SER A 53 -7.27 -9.56 -18.62
CA SER A 53 -6.55 -8.97 -19.77
C SER A 53 -7.47 -8.18 -20.70
N ALA A 54 -8.69 -8.65 -20.92
CA ALA A 54 -9.68 -7.96 -21.76
C ALA A 54 -10.18 -6.66 -21.12
N LEU A 55 -10.45 -6.65 -19.81
CA LEU A 55 -10.84 -5.44 -19.07
C LEU A 55 -9.72 -4.38 -19.13
N LEU A 56 -8.47 -4.78 -18.87
CA LEU A 56 -7.34 -3.86 -18.91
C LEU A 56 -7.05 -3.36 -20.33
N ALA A 57 -7.23 -4.19 -21.37
CA ALA A 57 -7.08 -3.76 -22.77
C ALA A 57 -8.16 -2.75 -23.21
N ALA A 58 -9.33 -2.75 -22.57
CA ALA A 58 -10.40 -1.77 -22.81
C ALA A 58 -10.23 -0.49 -21.98
N ASP A 59 -9.26 -0.42 -21.07
CA ASP A 59 -8.99 0.77 -20.27
C ASP A 59 -8.45 1.90 -21.14
N THR A 60 -9.10 3.05 -21.06
CA THR A 60 -8.68 4.27 -21.78
C THR A 60 -8.01 5.31 -20.88
N ASP A 61 -7.88 5.01 -19.59
CA ASP A 61 -7.22 5.89 -18.61
C ASP A 61 -5.70 5.89 -18.85
N PRO A 62 -5.07 7.05 -19.06
CA PRO A 62 -3.66 7.14 -19.40
C PRO A 62 -2.71 7.04 -18.21
N LEU A 63 -3.22 6.93 -16.97
CA LEU A 63 -2.37 6.93 -15.75
C LEU A 63 -1.44 5.72 -15.67
N THR A 64 -1.85 4.57 -16.25
CA THR A 64 -1.04 3.35 -16.26
C THR A 64 -1.13 2.62 -17.60
N ALA A 65 -0.10 1.83 -17.92
CA ALA A 65 -0.16 0.93 -19.07
C ALA A 65 -1.23 -0.17 -18.87
N PRO A 66 -1.86 -0.70 -19.94
CA PRO A 66 -2.95 -1.67 -19.85
C PRO A 66 -2.45 -3.11 -19.61
N ASN A 67 -1.66 -3.29 -18.55
CA ASN A 67 -1.21 -4.59 -18.08
C ASN A 67 -1.36 -4.69 -16.57
N ILE A 68 -1.42 -5.90 -16.03
CA ILE A 68 -1.79 -6.14 -14.63
C ILE A 68 -0.80 -5.52 -13.64
N ALA A 69 0.50 -5.53 -13.92
CA ALA A 69 1.52 -4.97 -13.04
C ALA A 69 1.38 -3.44 -12.96
N ALA A 70 1.36 -2.75 -14.11
CA ALA A 70 1.18 -1.30 -14.13
C ALA A 70 -0.18 -0.88 -13.55
N ALA A 71 -1.26 -1.61 -13.86
CA ALA A 71 -2.61 -1.32 -13.34
C ALA A 71 -2.69 -1.41 -11.80
N ALA A 72 -1.87 -2.23 -11.17
CA ALA A 72 -1.81 -2.33 -9.72
C ALA A 72 -1.28 -1.06 -9.03
N THR A 73 -0.58 -0.18 -9.75
CA THR A 73 -0.10 1.11 -9.22
C THR A 73 -1.07 2.27 -9.47
N TRP A 74 -2.19 2.01 -10.15
CA TRP A 74 -3.10 3.05 -10.62
C TRP A 74 -3.79 3.82 -9.49
N ALA A 75 -4.22 3.15 -8.43
CA ALA A 75 -4.98 3.79 -7.35
C ALA A 75 -4.15 4.88 -6.63
N ASP A 76 -2.86 4.67 -6.44
CA ASP A 76 -1.94 5.67 -5.91
C ASP A 76 -1.75 6.84 -6.87
N LYS A 77 -1.59 6.56 -8.17
CA LYS A 77 -1.46 7.59 -9.18
C LYS A 77 -2.74 8.42 -9.32
N LEU A 78 -3.91 7.77 -9.21
CA LEU A 78 -5.20 8.45 -9.15
C LEU A 78 -5.31 9.34 -7.91
N ARG A 79 -5.01 8.80 -6.72
CA ARG A 79 -4.99 9.56 -5.45
C ARG A 79 -4.10 10.80 -5.54
N ASP A 80 -2.94 10.67 -6.14
CA ASP A 80 -1.95 11.74 -6.26
C ASP A 80 -2.13 12.61 -7.51
N SER A 81 -3.13 12.30 -8.33
CA SER A 81 -3.53 13.12 -9.47
C SER A 81 -3.99 14.51 -9.01
N ARG A 82 -4.03 15.47 -9.95
CA ARG A 82 -4.52 16.83 -9.69
C ARG A 82 -6.04 16.96 -9.85
N GLU A 83 -6.75 15.86 -10.00
CA GLU A 83 -8.19 15.90 -10.12
C GLU A 83 -8.86 16.40 -8.84
N ASN A 84 -9.76 17.38 -8.99
CA ASN A 84 -10.42 18.03 -7.86
C ASN A 84 -11.19 17.02 -7.00
N GLY A 85 -10.83 16.95 -5.71
CA GLY A 85 -11.53 16.15 -4.71
C GLY A 85 -11.19 14.66 -4.70
N VAL A 86 -10.46 14.12 -5.68
CA VAL A 86 -10.10 12.69 -5.74
C VAL A 86 -9.22 12.30 -4.55
N ARG A 87 -8.14 13.06 -4.32
CA ARG A 87 -7.24 12.79 -3.17
C ARG A 87 -7.98 12.83 -1.83
N GLN A 88 -8.85 13.82 -1.61
CA GLN A 88 -9.60 13.95 -0.37
C GLN A 88 -10.55 12.77 -0.15
N ARG A 89 -11.14 12.23 -1.24
CA ARG A 89 -12.06 11.11 -1.19
C ARG A 89 -11.35 9.78 -1.00
N THR A 90 -10.27 9.52 -1.76
CA THR A 90 -9.68 8.18 -1.86
C THR A 90 -8.54 7.93 -0.88
N ARG A 91 -7.96 8.97 -0.26
CA ARG A 91 -6.76 8.82 0.56
C ARG A 91 -6.89 7.80 1.69
N GLN A 92 -8.03 7.79 2.39
CA GLN A 92 -8.24 6.92 3.53
C GLN A 92 -8.52 5.46 3.12
N TRP A 93 -9.00 5.25 1.91
CA TRP A 93 -9.33 3.91 1.40
C TRP A 93 -8.14 2.94 1.29
N HIS A 94 -6.92 3.46 1.37
CA HIS A 94 -5.69 2.68 1.33
C HIS A 94 -5.30 2.06 2.68
N PHE A 95 -6.01 2.40 3.77
CA PHE A 95 -5.60 2.09 5.13
C PHE A 95 -6.74 1.48 5.94
N VAL A 96 -6.34 0.77 6.99
CA VAL A 96 -7.18 0.45 8.14
C VAL A 96 -6.32 0.70 9.38
N ASP A 97 -6.40 1.90 9.93
CA ASP A 97 -5.53 2.42 10.99
C ASP A 97 -5.93 1.83 12.36
N ILE A 98 -5.68 0.52 12.57
CA ILE A 98 -5.99 -0.16 13.83
C ILE A 98 -4.99 0.29 14.89
N GLU A 99 -5.48 0.91 15.96
CA GLU A 99 -4.66 1.38 17.07
C GLU A 99 -3.94 0.23 17.78
N ILE A 100 -2.62 0.36 17.96
CA ILE A 100 -1.80 -0.70 18.59
C ILE A 100 -2.19 -0.92 20.04
N ALA A 101 -2.46 0.18 20.78
CA ALA A 101 -2.77 0.11 22.21
C ALA A 101 -4.18 -0.40 22.51
N ALA A 102 -5.13 -0.22 21.58
CA ALA A 102 -6.54 -0.59 21.73
C ALA A 102 -7.11 -1.07 20.39
N PRO A 103 -6.77 -2.29 19.94
CA PRO A 103 -7.15 -2.77 18.62
C PRO A 103 -8.66 -2.91 18.48
N ASP A 104 -9.25 -2.18 17.53
CA ASP A 104 -10.66 -2.23 17.18
C ASP A 104 -10.81 -2.03 15.67
N LEU A 105 -11.14 -3.10 14.95
CA LEU A 105 -11.28 -3.06 13.49
C LEU A 105 -12.49 -2.25 13.06
N ASP A 106 -13.61 -2.36 13.79
CA ASP A 106 -14.85 -1.65 13.45
C ASP A 106 -14.62 -0.14 13.60
N GLN A 107 -13.93 0.28 14.66
CA GLN A 107 -13.55 1.69 14.85
C GLN A 107 -12.59 2.16 13.75
N ALA A 108 -11.60 1.36 13.38
CA ALA A 108 -10.65 1.68 12.31
C ALA A 108 -11.33 1.78 10.93
N CYS A 109 -12.45 1.08 10.74
CA CYS A 109 -13.33 1.16 9.56
C CYS A 109 -14.48 2.17 9.75
N PHE A 110 -14.37 3.14 10.65
CA PHE A 110 -15.39 4.21 10.86
C PHE A 110 -16.78 3.66 11.17
N GLY A 111 -16.89 2.48 11.79
CA GLY A 111 -18.15 1.79 12.07
C GLY A 111 -18.86 1.28 10.83
N HIS A 112 -18.12 1.02 9.76
CA HIS A 112 -18.63 0.50 8.48
C HIS A 112 -19.72 1.42 7.89
N PRO A 113 -19.33 2.55 7.27
CA PRO A 113 -20.27 3.57 6.83
C PRO A 113 -21.25 3.00 5.80
N SER A 114 -22.54 3.13 6.08
CA SER A 114 -23.57 2.73 5.13
C SER A 114 -23.67 3.72 3.96
N VAL A 115 -23.77 3.22 2.75
CA VAL A 115 -23.98 4.02 1.54
C VAL A 115 -25.39 3.78 0.98
N PRO A 116 -26.03 4.81 0.35
CA PRO A 116 -27.30 4.63 -0.32
C PRO A 116 -27.24 3.52 -1.39
N PRO A 117 -28.28 2.72 -1.56
CA PRO A 117 -28.34 1.71 -2.62
C PRO A 117 -28.05 2.32 -4.01
N GLY A 118 -27.18 1.65 -4.78
CA GLY A 118 -26.78 2.11 -6.11
C GLY A 118 -25.65 3.16 -6.10
N THR A 119 -25.08 3.49 -4.95
CA THR A 119 -23.85 4.28 -4.88
C THR A 119 -22.69 3.45 -5.40
N LEU A 120 -21.97 3.98 -6.39
CA LEU A 120 -20.76 3.35 -6.92
C LEU A 120 -19.64 3.37 -5.85
N ALA A 121 -18.87 2.29 -5.72
CA ALA A 121 -17.76 2.19 -4.79
C ALA A 121 -16.73 3.31 -4.99
N SER A 122 -16.50 3.72 -6.25
CA SER A 122 -15.65 4.85 -6.64
C SER A 122 -16.16 6.21 -6.13
N ARG A 123 -17.43 6.30 -5.72
CA ARG A 123 -18.10 7.51 -5.19
C ARG A 123 -18.48 7.38 -3.72
N GLY A 124 -17.99 6.34 -3.05
CA GLY A 124 -18.20 6.11 -1.63
C GLY A 124 -17.65 7.24 -0.74
N PRO A 125 -17.96 7.18 0.58
CA PRO A 125 -17.51 8.19 1.53
C PRO A 125 -15.98 8.25 1.63
N ALA A 126 -15.45 9.43 1.96
CA ALA A 126 -14.02 9.61 2.17
C ALA A 126 -13.52 8.92 3.45
N GLN A 127 -14.38 8.83 4.47
CA GLN A 127 -14.13 8.09 5.70
C GLN A 127 -14.61 6.66 5.50
N ASP A 128 -13.72 5.82 5.04
CA ASP A 128 -13.92 4.42 4.75
C ASP A 128 -12.57 3.70 4.83
N CYS A 129 -12.54 2.38 5.01
CA CYS A 129 -11.32 1.62 5.16
C CYS A 129 -11.05 0.68 3.98
N VAL A 130 -9.80 0.24 3.84
CA VAL A 130 -9.39 -0.68 2.77
C VAL A 130 -10.16 -2.00 2.80
N VAL A 131 -10.57 -2.46 3.97
CA VAL A 131 -11.33 -3.72 4.16
C VAL A 131 -12.69 -3.63 3.48
N ASP A 132 -13.44 -2.57 3.75
CA ASP A 132 -14.77 -2.35 3.18
C ASP A 132 -14.67 -2.10 1.67
N LYS A 133 -13.68 -1.30 1.25
CA LYS A 133 -13.44 -1.02 -0.18
C LYS A 133 -13.12 -2.27 -1.00
N ILE A 134 -12.38 -3.23 -0.46
CA ILE A 134 -12.18 -4.52 -1.14
C ILE A 134 -13.51 -5.21 -1.39
N GLY A 135 -14.41 -5.26 -0.40
CA GLY A 135 -15.74 -5.87 -0.53
C GLY A 135 -16.63 -5.16 -1.55
N GLU A 136 -16.68 -3.83 -1.51
CA GLU A 136 -17.45 -3.00 -2.43
C GLU A 136 -17.00 -3.19 -3.88
N PHE A 137 -15.70 -3.04 -4.15
CA PHE A 137 -15.16 -3.20 -5.50
C PHE A 137 -15.23 -4.64 -6.00
N ALA A 138 -15.12 -5.65 -5.13
CA ALA A 138 -15.34 -7.04 -5.51
C ALA A 138 -16.79 -7.27 -5.99
N SER A 139 -17.76 -6.70 -5.30
CA SER A 139 -19.17 -6.76 -5.68
C SER A 139 -19.45 -6.07 -7.02
N GLU A 140 -18.86 -4.90 -7.26
CA GLU A 140 -18.99 -4.19 -8.55
C GLU A 140 -18.33 -4.96 -9.70
N LEU A 141 -17.14 -5.53 -9.48
CA LEU A 141 -16.43 -6.31 -10.49
C LEU A 141 -17.21 -7.58 -10.88
N ALA A 142 -17.87 -8.23 -9.91
CA ALA A 142 -18.67 -9.42 -10.11
C ALA A 142 -19.97 -9.14 -10.89
N SER A 143 -20.52 -7.93 -10.80
CA SER A 143 -21.80 -7.57 -11.39
C SER A 143 -21.70 -7.27 -12.88
N SER A 144 -22.43 -8.01 -13.72
CA SER A 144 -22.58 -7.70 -15.15
C SER A 144 -23.42 -6.45 -15.40
N ALA A 145 -24.15 -5.95 -14.40
CA ALA A 145 -24.94 -4.72 -14.48
C ALA A 145 -24.11 -3.45 -14.19
N THR A 146 -22.90 -3.59 -13.66
CA THR A 146 -21.99 -2.47 -13.43
C THR A 146 -21.49 -1.93 -14.78
N ASP A 147 -21.44 -0.61 -14.90
CA ASP A 147 -20.89 0.07 -16.09
C ASP A 147 -19.46 -0.43 -16.40
N PRO A 148 -19.11 -0.66 -17.67
CA PRO A 148 -17.78 -1.17 -18.03
C PRO A 148 -16.61 -0.33 -17.52
N VAL A 149 -16.73 1.00 -17.45
CA VAL A 149 -15.67 1.89 -16.92
C VAL A 149 -15.51 1.68 -15.42
N GLU A 150 -16.62 1.59 -14.68
CA GLU A 150 -16.60 1.31 -13.25
C GLU A 150 -16.07 -0.10 -12.94
N ARG A 151 -16.37 -1.10 -13.79
CA ARG A 151 -15.79 -2.45 -13.64
C ARG A 151 -14.27 -2.44 -13.84
N ILE A 152 -13.75 -1.65 -14.77
CA ILE A 152 -12.30 -1.48 -14.96
C ILE A 152 -11.69 -0.78 -13.74
N ALA A 153 -12.32 0.28 -13.24
CA ALA A 153 -11.89 0.97 -12.03
C ALA A 153 -11.91 0.02 -10.81
N ALA A 154 -12.97 -0.77 -10.64
CA ALA A 154 -13.07 -1.77 -9.57
C ALA A 154 -11.93 -2.81 -9.64
N LEU A 155 -11.61 -3.32 -10.84
CA LEU A 155 -10.46 -4.20 -11.01
C LEU A 155 -9.15 -3.51 -10.58
N LYS A 156 -8.90 -2.28 -11.02
CA LYS A 156 -7.66 -1.54 -10.69
C LYS A 156 -7.55 -1.24 -9.20
N PHE A 157 -8.65 -0.88 -8.53
CA PHE A 157 -8.68 -0.73 -7.08
C PHE A 157 -8.40 -2.05 -6.35
N LEU A 158 -8.96 -3.17 -6.78
CA LEU A 158 -8.70 -4.48 -6.18
C LEU A 158 -7.24 -4.92 -6.36
N LEU A 159 -6.65 -4.71 -7.54
CA LEU A 159 -5.24 -4.98 -7.81
C LEU A 159 -4.32 -4.25 -6.82
N HIS A 160 -4.74 -3.09 -6.34
CA HIS A 160 -4.01 -2.25 -5.41
C HIS A 160 -4.36 -2.56 -3.94
N PHE A 161 -5.62 -2.48 -3.56
CA PHE A 161 -6.06 -2.54 -2.16
C PHE A 161 -5.84 -3.89 -1.49
N VAL A 162 -5.87 -4.99 -2.26
CA VAL A 162 -5.43 -6.28 -1.71
C VAL A 162 -3.95 -6.25 -1.34
N GLY A 163 -3.14 -5.48 -2.06
CA GLY A 163 -1.77 -5.19 -1.65
C GLY A 163 -1.71 -4.38 -0.37
N ASP A 164 -2.44 -3.27 -0.31
CA ASP A 164 -2.46 -2.35 0.83
C ASP A 164 -2.80 -3.03 2.15
N VAL A 165 -3.87 -3.83 2.18
CA VAL A 165 -4.29 -4.54 3.40
C VAL A 165 -3.25 -5.55 3.90
N HIS A 166 -2.30 -5.95 3.05
CA HIS A 166 -1.19 -6.84 3.43
C HIS A 166 0.09 -6.09 3.80
N GLN A 167 0.14 -4.76 3.65
CA GLN A 167 1.24 -3.95 4.17
C GLN A 167 1.01 -3.71 5.68
N PRO A 168 1.91 -4.19 6.54
CA PRO A 168 1.66 -4.14 7.99
C PRO A 168 1.36 -2.74 8.53
N LEU A 169 2.05 -1.71 8.04
CA LEU A 169 1.86 -0.33 8.51
C LEU A 169 0.67 0.40 7.83
N HIS A 170 -0.05 -0.26 6.91
CA HIS A 170 -1.37 0.16 6.43
C HIS A 170 -2.50 -0.38 7.30
N ALA A 171 -2.19 -1.37 8.15
CA ALA A 171 -3.16 -2.00 9.03
C ALA A 171 -2.95 -1.64 10.51
N ALA A 172 -2.04 -0.72 10.85
CA ALA A 172 -1.76 -0.36 12.23
C ALA A 172 -1.32 1.10 12.36
N ASP A 173 -1.74 1.74 13.44
CA ASP A 173 -1.28 3.07 13.84
C ASP A 173 -0.87 3.12 15.32
N ASP A 174 0.20 3.86 15.62
CA ASP A 174 0.68 4.18 16.98
C ASP A 174 0.67 5.72 17.15
N HIS A 175 -0.43 6.36 16.77
CA HIS A 175 -0.58 7.83 16.68
C HIS A 175 0.53 8.49 15.86
N ASP A 176 1.05 7.81 14.85
CA ASP A 176 2.22 8.22 14.07
C ASP A 176 2.01 8.07 12.55
N ARG A 177 0.74 7.93 12.15
CA ARG A 177 0.34 7.77 10.74
C ARG A 177 0.97 6.52 10.12
N GLY A 178 0.82 5.38 10.80
CA GLY A 178 1.38 4.12 10.33
C GLY A 178 2.91 4.15 10.22
N GLY A 179 3.62 4.74 11.18
CA GLY A 179 5.09 4.81 11.19
C GLY A 179 5.71 5.95 10.35
N ASN A 180 4.89 6.82 9.75
CA ASN A 180 5.41 7.96 8.98
C ASN A 180 6.16 8.97 9.84
N ASP A 181 5.82 9.10 11.11
CA ASP A 181 6.47 10.03 12.04
C ASP A 181 7.66 9.40 12.77
N LYS A 182 7.92 8.10 12.59
CA LYS A 182 9.08 7.41 13.18
C LYS A 182 10.29 7.45 12.26
N ARG A 183 11.30 8.24 12.62
CA ARG A 183 12.55 8.36 11.87
C ARG A 183 13.43 7.14 12.08
N VAL A 184 13.86 6.51 11.00
CA VAL A 184 14.74 5.35 11.03
C VAL A 184 15.96 5.52 10.12
N THR A 185 17.04 4.81 10.49
CA THR A 185 18.25 4.66 9.68
C THR A 185 18.72 3.21 9.76
N ALA A 186 19.37 2.73 8.71
CA ALA A 186 20.04 1.43 8.69
C ALA A 186 21.28 1.47 7.81
N ASP A 187 22.24 0.59 8.06
CA ASP A 187 23.45 0.52 7.25
C ASP A 187 23.12 0.04 5.83
N GLY A 188 23.62 0.80 4.85
CA GLY A 188 23.35 0.55 3.44
C GLY A 188 21.97 1.05 2.93
N PHE A 189 21.20 1.74 3.77
CA PHE A 189 19.92 2.35 3.40
C PHE A 189 20.00 3.89 3.49
N LYS A 190 19.19 4.57 2.69
CA LYS A 190 18.96 6.01 2.89
C LYS A 190 18.14 6.24 4.15
N ALA A 191 18.46 7.31 4.91
CA ALA A 191 17.63 7.70 6.06
C ALA A 191 16.19 8.00 5.60
N GLY A 192 15.21 7.58 6.40
CA GLY A 192 13.79 7.73 6.09
C GLY A 192 12.90 7.59 7.32
N ASN A 193 11.64 7.28 7.11
CA ASN A 193 10.70 6.89 8.14
C ASN A 193 10.41 5.38 8.09
N LEU A 194 9.79 4.86 9.13
CA LEU A 194 9.50 3.44 9.27
C LEU A 194 8.56 2.96 8.15
N HIS A 195 7.52 3.72 7.85
CA HIS A 195 6.56 3.42 6.79
C HIS A 195 7.26 3.22 5.44
N HIS A 196 8.06 4.20 4.99
CA HIS A 196 8.80 4.09 3.73
C HIS A 196 9.77 2.89 3.69
N TYR A 197 10.35 2.51 4.83
CA TYR A 197 11.22 1.35 4.88
C TYR A 197 10.46 0.06 4.60
N TRP A 198 9.25 -0.08 5.14
CA TRP A 198 8.40 -1.24 4.88
C TRP A 198 7.79 -1.23 3.49
N ASP A 199 7.35 -0.07 2.99
CA ASP A 199 6.76 0.08 1.65
C ASP A 199 7.74 -0.19 0.52
N THR A 200 8.96 0.28 0.67
CA THR A 200 9.87 0.42 -0.47
C THR A 200 11.25 -0.16 -0.17
N ALA A 201 11.92 0.34 0.87
CA ALA A 201 13.34 0.06 1.04
C ALA A 201 13.64 -1.42 1.30
N PHE A 202 12.77 -2.15 2.00
CA PHE A 202 12.92 -3.59 2.20
C PHE A 202 12.49 -4.40 0.98
N VAL A 203 11.49 -3.95 0.21
CA VAL A 203 11.08 -4.57 -1.06
C VAL A 203 12.23 -4.53 -2.06
N GLU A 204 12.84 -3.38 -2.31
CA GLU A 204 13.99 -3.19 -3.19
C GLU A 204 15.21 -4.07 -2.83
N ARG A 205 15.24 -4.64 -1.62
CA ARG A 205 16.30 -5.54 -1.17
C ARG A 205 15.96 -7.04 -1.31
N LEU A 206 14.81 -7.36 -1.90
CA LEU A 206 14.44 -8.75 -2.20
C LEU A 206 15.03 -9.23 -3.52
N GLY A 207 15.26 -8.34 -4.48
CA GLY A 207 15.81 -8.71 -5.79
C GLY A 207 16.09 -7.50 -6.68
N PRO A 208 16.41 -7.73 -7.96
CA PRO A 208 16.82 -6.66 -8.88
C PRO A 208 15.64 -5.89 -9.50
N ASP A 209 14.46 -6.50 -9.60
CA ASP A 209 13.25 -5.91 -10.17
C ASP A 209 12.00 -6.71 -9.78
N ALA A 210 10.82 -6.14 -9.98
CA ALA A 210 9.54 -6.74 -9.62
C ALA A 210 9.30 -8.12 -10.25
N MET A 211 9.71 -8.32 -11.50
CA MET A 211 9.50 -9.59 -12.21
C MET A 211 10.37 -10.71 -11.61
N ALA A 212 11.63 -10.43 -11.33
CA ALA A 212 12.55 -11.39 -10.71
C ALA A 212 12.11 -11.74 -9.29
N ILE A 213 11.72 -10.74 -8.48
CA ILE A 213 11.22 -10.92 -7.13
C ILE A 213 9.93 -11.76 -7.15
N ALA A 214 8.95 -11.42 -7.99
CA ALA A 214 7.71 -12.16 -8.12
C ALA A 214 7.95 -13.63 -8.52
N ALA A 215 8.84 -13.87 -9.46
CA ALA A 215 9.19 -15.23 -9.89
C ALA A 215 9.84 -16.05 -8.76
N GLU A 216 10.76 -15.43 -8.00
CA GLU A 216 11.43 -16.09 -6.87
C GLU A 216 10.45 -16.40 -5.74
N LEU A 217 9.60 -15.42 -5.35
CA LEU A 217 8.59 -15.62 -4.31
C LEU A 217 7.60 -16.70 -4.73
N ASN A 218 7.07 -16.62 -5.95
CA ASN A 218 6.11 -17.59 -6.48
C ASN A 218 6.66 -19.03 -6.51
N ALA A 219 7.94 -19.21 -6.82
CA ALA A 219 8.58 -20.53 -6.82
C ALA A 219 8.68 -21.17 -5.42
N ARG A 220 8.56 -20.39 -4.37
CA ARG A 220 8.62 -20.83 -2.97
C ARG A 220 7.24 -21.10 -2.36
N ILE A 221 6.16 -20.62 -2.99
CA ILE A 221 4.79 -20.80 -2.49
C ILE A 221 4.38 -22.26 -2.64
N SER A 222 4.12 -22.93 -1.53
CA SER A 222 3.67 -24.31 -1.51
C SER A 222 2.14 -24.44 -1.64
N ALA A 223 1.66 -25.57 -2.12
CA ALA A 223 0.23 -25.89 -2.16
C ALA A 223 -0.43 -25.86 -0.77
N THR A 224 0.33 -26.11 0.31
CA THR A 224 -0.15 -26.05 1.67
C THR A 224 -0.38 -24.61 2.11
N GLU A 225 0.52 -23.69 1.77
CA GLU A 225 0.36 -22.27 2.03
C GLU A 225 -0.83 -21.70 1.26
N ILE A 226 -0.99 -22.02 -0.03
CA ILE A 226 -2.17 -21.60 -0.82
C ILE A 226 -3.46 -22.02 -0.13
N ARG A 227 -3.58 -23.30 0.30
CA ARG A 227 -4.77 -23.76 1.03
C ARG A 227 -4.98 -23.05 2.36
N GLY A 228 -3.92 -22.77 3.10
CA GLY A 228 -3.99 -22.03 4.36
C GLY A 228 -4.45 -20.59 4.15
N TRP A 229 -3.95 -19.93 3.12
CA TRP A 229 -4.28 -18.53 2.83
C TRP A 229 -5.67 -18.33 2.21
N SER A 230 -6.28 -19.39 1.65
CA SER A 230 -7.62 -19.33 1.05
C SER A 230 -8.78 -19.36 2.06
N GLN A 231 -8.50 -19.52 3.35
CA GLN A 231 -9.55 -19.72 4.38
C GLN A 231 -9.98 -18.43 5.08
N SER A 232 -9.62 -17.26 4.55
CA SER A 232 -9.80 -15.97 5.24
C SER A 232 -10.20 -14.85 4.28
N GLY A 233 -10.84 -13.81 4.83
CA GLY A 233 -11.30 -12.63 4.10
C GLY A 233 -10.55 -11.35 4.47
N PRO A 234 -10.95 -10.20 3.89
CA PRO A 234 -10.25 -8.92 4.07
C PRO A 234 -10.09 -8.49 5.54
N SER A 235 -11.07 -8.74 6.41
CA SER A 235 -10.98 -8.45 7.85
C SER A 235 -9.89 -9.28 8.54
N ASP A 236 -9.79 -10.57 8.19
CA ASP A 236 -8.74 -11.44 8.72
C ASP A 236 -7.36 -11.00 8.21
N TRP A 237 -7.26 -10.58 6.93
CA TRP A 237 -6.02 -10.10 6.33
C TRP A 237 -5.51 -8.83 7.03
N ALA A 238 -6.43 -7.90 7.32
CA ALA A 238 -6.11 -6.70 8.09
C ALA A 238 -5.57 -7.05 9.48
N MET A 239 -6.24 -7.96 10.20
CA MET A 239 -5.80 -8.40 11.53
C MET A 239 -4.49 -9.19 11.50
N GLU A 240 -4.19 -9.95 10.44
CA GLU A 240 -2.89 -10.59 10.24
C GLU A 240 -1.79 -9.54 10.05
N SER A 241 -2.01 -8.56 9.18
CA SER A 241 -1.08 -7.46 8.91
C SER A 241 -0.85 -6.60 10.15
N PHE A 242 -1.93 -6.30 10.90
CA PHE A 242 -1.85 -5.63 12.21
C PHE A 242 -0.92 -6.37 13.19
N ARG A 243 -1.03 -7.72 13.29
CA ARG A 243 -0.16 -8.49 14.19
C ARG A 243 1.31 -8.38 13.77
N VAL A 244 1.61 -8.45 12.46
CA VAL A 244 2.98 -8.24 11.96
C VAL A 244 3.47 -6.83 12.28
N ALA A 245 2.62 -5.82 12.11
CA ALA A 245 2.97 -4.44 12.48
C ALA A 245 3.29 -4.32 13.97
N ARG A 246 2.37 -4.76 14.82
CA ARG A 246 2.49 -4.67 16.29
C ARG A 246 3.70 -5.44 16.81
N ASP A 247 3.87 -6.69 16.37
CA ASP A 247 4.83 -7.62 17.00
C ASP A 247 6.24 -7.47 16.41
N ASP A 248 6.35 -7.16 15.12
CA ASP A 248 7.61 -7.09 14.39
C ASP A 248 7.98 -5.66 13.99
N ALA A 249 7.13 -4.93 13.22
CA ALA A 249 7.51 -3.62 12.74
C ALA A 249 7.71 -2.61 13.86
N TYR A 250 6.77 -2.51 14.79
CA TYR A 250 6.86 -1.64 15.97
C TYR A 250 7.52 -2.33 17.16
N GLY A 251 7.13 -3.58 17.44
CA GLY A 251 7.52 -4.30 18.65
C GLY A 251 9.02 -4.57 18.78
N ARG A 252 9.75 -4.52 17.66
CA ARG A 252 11.20 -4.73 17.61
C ARG A 252 12.01 -3.48 17.33
N LEU A 253 11.38 -2.30 17.35
CA LEU A 253 12.10 -1.05 17.19
C LEU A 253 13.10 -0.81 18.33
N PRO A 254 14.33 -0.37 18.05
CA PRO A 254 15.27 0.05 19.07
C PRO A 254 14.84 1.38 19.67
N GLN A 255 15.40 1.69 20.86
CA GLN A 255 15.18 3.02 21.44
C GLN A 255 15.75 4.12 20.56
N PRO A 256 15.05 5.25 20.41
CA PRO A 256 15.53 6.38 19.64
C PRO A 256 16.75 7.03 20.31
N ASN A 257 17.64 7.57 19.50
CA ASN A 257 18.73 8.41 19.97
C ASN A 257 18.22 9.81 20.42
N ALA A 258 19.12 10.66 20.89
CA ALA A 258 18.80 12.02 21.34
C ALA A 258 18.14 12.93 20.28
N ARG A 259 18.17 12.55 19.00
CA ARG A 259 17.52 13.26 17.87
C ARG A 259 16.19 12.60 17.45
N GLY A 260 15.71 11.62 18.21
CA GLY A 260 14.49 10.87 17.92
C GLY A 260 14.62 9.89 16.73
N THR A 261 15.84 9.52 16.32
CA THR A 261 16.08 8.58 15.22
C THR A 261 16.44 7.20 15.76
N MET A 262 15.83 6.17 15.23
CA MET A 262 16.08 4.76 15.56
C MET A 262 17.03 4.16 14.51
N ARG A 263 18.10 3.50 14.96
CA ARG A 263 19.02 2.77 14.07
C ARG A 263 18.65 1.30 14.07
N LEU A 264 18.07 0.84 12.96
CA LEU A 264 17.67 -0.55 12.79
C LEU A 264 18.91 -1.45 12.72
N SER A 265 18.85 -2.59 13.41
CA SER A 265 19.90 -3.61 13.40
C SER A 265 19.78 -4.50 12.15
N GLU A 266 20.84 -5.23 11.84
CA GLU A 266 20.82 -6.26 10.79
C GLU A 266 19.74 -7.33 11.07
N THR A 267 19.58 -7.73 12.33
CA THR A 267 18.52 -8.68 12.73
C THR A 267 17.13 -8.15 12.41
N TYR A 268 16.88 -6.84 12.68
CA TYR A 268 15.60 -6.21 12.29
C TYR A 268 15.40 -6.23 10.79
N ILE A 269 16.42 -5.88 10.00
CA ILE A 269 16.36 -5.85 8.53
C ILE A 269 16.06 -7.24 7.97
N LEU A 270 16.71 -8.29 8.47
CA LEU A 270 16.49 -9.65 8.03
C LEU A 270 15.07 -10.13 8.35
N MET A 271 14.57 -9.83 9.54
CA MET A 271 13.19 -10.11 9.95
C MET A 271 12.21 -9.37 9.03
N ALA A 272 12.35 -8.06 8.87
CA ALA A 272 11.45 -7.25 8.06
C ALA A 272 11.41 -7.72 6.59
N LYS A 273 12.55 -8.04 5.99
CA LYS A 273 12.61 -8.61 4.62
C LYS A 273 11.86 -9.94 4.52
N ARG A 274 11.97 -10.82 5.52
CA ARG A 274 11.23 -12.08 5.55
C ARG A 274 9.72 -11.82 5.60
N ASP A 275 9.28 -10.91 6.48
CA ASP A 275 7.87 -10.61 6.68
C ASP A 275 7.29 -9.90 5.45
N VAL A 276 8.01 -8.97 4.84
CA VAL A 276 7.67 -8.36 3.54
C VAL A 276 7.49 -9.44 2.46
N ALA A 277 8.43 -10.36 2.32
CA ALA A 277 8.33 -11.44 1.33
C ALA A 277 7.08 -12.32 1.55
N ILE A 278 6.76 -12.64 2.81
CA ILE A 278 5.56 -13.41 3.17
C ILE A 278 4.29 -12.63 2.84
N GLN A 279 4.23 -11.35 3.20
CA GLN A 279 3.05 -10.52 2.96
C GLN A 279 2.79 -10.29 1.47
N LEU A 280 3.83 -10.05 0.67
CA LEU A 280 3.72 -9.96 -0.80
C LEU A 280 3.20 -11.28 -1.40
N SER A 281 3.68 -12.42 -0.93
CA SER A 281 3.26 -13.75 -1.39
C SER A 281 1.78 -14.00 -1.04
N LYS A 282 1.37 -13.73 0.19
CA LYS A 282 -0.04 -13.85 0.64
C LYS A 282 -0.95 -12.95 -0.19
N ALA A 283 -0.57 -11.68 -0.35
CA ALA A 283 -1.34 -10.71 -1.12
C ALA A 283 -1.58 -11.18 -2.55
N GLY A 284 -0.52 -11.65 -3.24
CA GLY A 284 -0.64 -12.14 -4.61
C GLY A 284 -1.55 -13.37 -4.75
N VAL A 285 -1.41 -14.36 -3.87
CA VAL A 285 -2.29 -15.54 -3.88
C VAL A 285 -3.74 -15.16 -3.55
N ARG A 286 -3.98 -14.36 -2.51
CA ARG A 286 -5.32 -13.93 -2.10
C ARG A 286 -6.00 -13.07 -3.15
N LEU A 287 -5.25 -12.20 -3.82
CA LEU A 287 -5.75 -11.42 -4.97
C LEU A 287 -6.19 -12.33 -6.10
N ALA A 288 -5.41 -13.36 -6.44
CA ALA A 288 -5.79 -14.31 -7.47
C ALA A 288 -7.05 -15.10 -7.11
N LEU A 289 -7.16 -15.56 -5.86
CA LEU A 289 -8.33 -16.29 -5.37
C LEU A 289 -9.59 -15.42 -5.42
N LEU A 290 -9.50 -14.18 -4.97
CA LEU A 290 -10.59 -13.20 -5.05
C LEU A 290 -11.02 -12.96 -6.50
N LEU A 291 -10.08 -12.69 -7.41
CA LEU A 291 -10.39 -12.47 -8.82
C LEU A 291 -10.95 -13.72 -9.51
N ASN A 292 -10.46 -14.92 -9.17
CA ASN A 292 -11.01 -16.17 -9.66
C ASN A 292 -12.47 -16.35 -9.22
N GLU A 293 -12.79 -16.04 -7.96
CA GLU A 293 -14.16 -16.12 -7.44
C GLU A 293 -15.10 -15.12 -8.14
N VAL A 294 -14.76 -13.82 -8.11
CA VAL A 294 -15.67 -12.76 -8.58
C VAL A 294 -15.83 -12.73 -10.10
N LEU A 295 -14.83 -13.15 -10.87
CA LEU A 295 -14.89 -13.19 -12.31
C LEU A 295 -15.29 -14.55 -12.90
N ALA A 296 -15.31 -15.64 -12.12
CA ALA A 296 -15.84 -16.90 -12.60
C ALA A 296 -17.35 -16.82 -12.86
N ALA A 297 -18.07 -16.09 -12.01
CA ALA A 297 -19.52 -15.92 -12.05
C ALA A 297 -20.00 -14.80 -13.01
N ALA A 298 -19.13 -13.90 -13.44
CA ALA A 298 -19.43 -12.71 -14.24
C ALA A 298 -19.47 -12.96 -15.77
#